data_48c4151021e0643ba9614f3733a223ce
#
_entry.id   48c4151021e0643ba9614f3733a223ce
#
_cell.length_a   1.000
_cell.length_b   1.000
_cell.length_c   1.000
_cell.angle_alpha   90.00
_cell.angle_beta   90.00
_cell.angle_gamma   90.00
#
_symmetry.space_group_name_H-M   'P 1'
#
loop_
_entity.id
_entity.type
_entity.pdbx_description
1 polymer ?
#
loop_
_entity_poly.entity_id
_entity_poly.type
_entity_poly.pdbx_seq_one_letter_code
_entity_poly.pdbx_strand_id
1 'polypeptide(L)'
;MHCKGVARSLSLDIYDQWETMEKGNGKWRFTSPTHVVRAFKQALTELIAEGGVEARYARYCENHRILVDGMRSLGFKTLLEDAIQSPIITSFLYPKAGFDFKSFYMALKSKGFVIYPGKISKAD
;
A
#
# COMPACT_ATOMS: atom_id res chain seq x y z
N MET A 1 -12.14 -8.72 29.66
CA MET A 1 -11.63 -8.20 28.38
C MET A 1 -11.04 -6.83 28.64
N HIS A 2 -9.74 -6.63 28.41
CA HIS A 2 -9.00 -5.44 28.84
C HIS A 2 -9.18 -4.18 27.96
N CYS A 3 -10.02 -4.24 26.91
CA CYS A 3 -10.12 -3.16 25.94
C CYS A 3 -11.25 -2.16 26.18
N LYS A 4 -12.18 -2.44 27.12
CA LYS A 4 -13.31 -1.57 27.42
C LYS A 4 -12.87 -0.26 28.05
N GLY A 5 -13.28 0.87 27.48
CA GLY A 5 -12.99 2.22 28.00
C GLY A 5 -11.55 2.69 27.83
N VAL A 6 -10.73 1.99 27.02
CA VAL A 6 -9.31 2.35 26.76
C VAL A 6 -9.16 3.27 25.56
N ALA A 7 -10.14 3.28 24.63
CA ALA A 7 -10.07 4.10 23.43
C ALA A 7 -10.11 5.60 23.78
N ARG A 8 -9.20 6.38 23.18
CA ARG A 8 -9.14 7.84 23.32
C ARG A 8 -10.12 8.58 22.40
N SER A 9 -10.69 7.90 21.44
CA SER A 9 -11.61 8.45 20.45
C SER A 9 -12.96 7.74 20.54
N LEU A 10 -14.04 8.51 20.69
CA LEU A 10 -15.38 7.97 20.67
C LEU A 10 -15.70 7.26 19.33
N SER A 11 -15.35 7.86 18.22
CA SER A 11 -15.67 7.35 16.87
C SER A 11 -14.85 6.13 16.48
N LEU A 12 -13.63 5.97 17.01
CA LEU A 12 -12.70 4.89 16.69
C LEU A 12 -12.62 3.81 17.77
N ASP A 13 -13.58 3.77 18.70
CA ASP A 13 -13.69 2.70 19.69
C ASP A 13 -14.24 1.43 19.05
N ILE A 14 -13.34 0.55 18.61
CA ILE A 14 -13.69 -0.73 17.98
C ILE A 14 -14.33 -1.70 18.98
N TYR A 15 -13.95 -1.63 20.26
CA TYR A 15 -14.56 -2.48 21.28
C TYR A 15 -16.05 -2.13 21.47
N ASP A 16 -16.37 -0.86 21.62
CA ASP A 16 -17.75 -0.40 21.79
C ASP A 16 -18.59 -0.61 20.52
N GLN A 17 -17.96 -0.49 19.33
CA GLN A 17 -18.59 -0.88 18.05
C GLN A 17 -18.95 -2.36 18.06
N TRP A 18 -18.02 -3.23 18.44
CA TRP A 18 -18.26 -4.67 18.53
C TRP A 18 -19.33 -5.01 19.57
N GLU A 19 -19.25 -4.46 20.78
CA GLU A 19 -20.25 -4.70 21.85
C GLU A 19 -21.65 -4.26 21.42
N THR A 20 -21.77 -3.14 20.71
CA THR A 20 -23.05 -2.65 20.17
C THR A 20 -23.62 -3.59 19.12
N MET A 21 -22.78 -4.14 18.23
CA MET A 21 -23.21 -5.11 17.22
C MET A 21 -23.65 -6.43 17.84
N GLU A 22 -22.92 -6.93 18.84
CA GLU A 22 -23.30 -8.16 19.56
C GLU A 22 -24.66 -8.02 20.26
N LYS A 23 -24.86 -6.91 20.99
CA LYS A 23 -26.13 -6.64 21.72
C LYS A 23 -27.29 -6.22 20.81
N GLY A 24 -26.98 -5.61 19.67
CA GLY A 24 -27.94 -5.02 18.75
C GLY A 24 -28.21 -5.82 17.49
N ASN A 25 -27.87 -7.10 17.45
CA ASN A 25 -28.05 -7.97 16.29
C ASN A 25 -27.45 -7.37 15.00
N GLY A 26 -26.20 -6.94 15.07
CA GLY A 26 -25.47 -6.34 13.96
C GLY A 26 -25.67 -4.84 13.74
N LYS A 27 -26.36 -4.15 14.63
CA LYS A 27 -26.58 -2.71 14.55
C LYS A 27 -25.29 -1.94 14.78
N TRP A 28 -25.02 -0.98 13.91
CA TRP A 28 -23.88 -0.07 14.06
C TRP A 28 -24.15 1.02 15.08
N ARG A 29 -23.11 1.48 15.79
CA ARG A 29 -23.19 2.63 16.73
C ARG A 29 -23.57 3.92 16.01
N PHE A 30 -23.02 4.13 14.81
CA PHE A 30 -23.25 5.30 13.97
C PHE A 30 -23.76 4.87 12.61
N THR A 31 -23.96 5.82 11.70
CA THR A 31 -24.30 5.51 10.30
C THR A 31 -23.28 4.55 9.70
N SER A 32 -23.74 3.43 9.21
CA SER A 32 -22.89 2.39 8.63
C SER A 32 -22.22 2.88 7.34
N PRO A 33 -20.88 2.78 7.22
CA PRO A 33 -20.17 3.07 5.99
C PRO A 33 -20.31 1.91 4.99
N THR A 34 -21.51 1.63 4.53
CA THR A 34 -21.91 0.42 3.81
C THR A 34 -21.06 0.14 2.58
N HIS A 35 -20.75 1.18 1.77
CA HIS A 35 -19.93 1.03 0.57
C HIS A 35 -18.50 0.61 0.91
N VAL A 36 -17.90 1.21 1.95
CA VAL A 36 -16.55 0.86 2.41
C VAL A 36 -16.50 -0.57 2.94
N VAL A 37 -17.49 -0.97 3.74
CA VAL A 37 -17.57 -2.34 4.28
C VAL A 37 -17.73 -3.37 3.16
N ARG A 38 -18.55 -3.07 2.16
CA ARG A 38 -18.71 -3.96 1.01
C ARG A 38 -17.45 -4.05 0.16
N ALA A 39 -16.79 -2.94 -0.09
CA ALA A 39 -15.49 -2.93 -0.79
C ALA A 39 -14.42 -3.71 -0.02
N PHE A 40 -14.37 -3.55 1.30
CA PHE A 40 -13.46 -4.29 2.16
C PHE A 40 -13.73 -5.80 2.14
N LYS A 41 -15.02 -6.20 2.18
CA LYS A 41 -15.40 -7.62 2.03
C LYS A 41 -14.89 -8.18 0.70
N GLN A 42 -15.06 -7.44 -0.39
CA GLN A 42 -14.57 -7.85 -1.71
C GLN A 42 -13.04 -8.00 -1.72
N ALA A 43 -12.32 -7.04 -1.17
CA ALA A 43 -10.86 -7.09 -1.05
C ALA A 43 -10.37 -8.31 -0.25
N LEU A 44 -11.08 -8.67 0.83
CA LEU A 44 -10.77 -9.89 1.60
C LEU A 44 -11.07 -11.16 0.81
N THR A 45 -12.16 -11.19 0.05
CA THR A 45 -12.49 -12.33 -0.84
C THR A 45 -11.39 -12.54 -1.88
N GLU A 46 -10.92 -11.47 -2.51
CA GLU A 46 -9.81 -11.52 -3.47
C GLU A 46 -8.50 -11.96 -2.83
N LEU A 47 -8.20 -11.47 -1.61
CA LEU A 47 -7.03 -11.90 -0.86
C LEU A 47 -7.03 -13.40 -0.57
N ILE A 48 -8.19 -13.93 -0.14
CA ILE A 48 -8.33 -15.36 0.15
C ILE A 48 -8.22 -16.19 -1.14
N ALA A 49 -8.85 -15.75 -2.22
CA ALA A 49 -8.79 -16.43 -3.52
C ALA A 49 -7.35 -16.44 -4.11
N GLU A 50 -6.55 -15.44 -3.82
CA GLU A 50 -5.12 -15.37 -4.21
C GLU A 50 -4.24 -16.35 -3.42
N GLY A 51 -4.71 -16.89 -2.30
CA GLY A 51 -3.95 -17.77 -1.41
C GLY A 51 -3.51 -17.10 -0.09
N GLY A 52 -4.18 -15.99 0.27
CA GLY A 52 -3.97 -15.28 1.52
C GLY A 52 -2.80 -14.29 1.50
N VAL A 53 -2.38 -13.90 2.71
CA VAL A 53 -1.33 -12.90 2.90
C VAL A 53 0.01 -13.36 2.33
N GLU A 54 0.37 -14.63 2.53
CA GLU A 54 1.65 -15.19 2.09
C GLU A 54 1.78 -15.18 0.57
N ALA A 55 0.75 -15.64 -0.14
CA ALA A 55 0.76 -15.64 -1.61
C ALA A 55 0.82 -14.22 -2.18
N ARG A 56 0.06 -13.29 -1.60
CA ARG A 56 0.12 -11.88 -1.98
C ARG A 56 1.48 -11.27 -1.72
N TYR A 57 2.08 -11.55 -0.58
CA TYR A 57 3.43 -11.08 -0.26
C TYR A 57 4.48 -11.63 -1.23
N ALA A 58 4.42 -12.91 -1.54
CA ALA A 58 5.31 -13.54 -2.52
C ALA A 58 5.22 -12.84 -3.90
N ARG A 59 4.00 -12.52 -4.35
CA ARG A 59 3.79 -11.77 -5.59
C ARG A 59 4.40 -10.36 -5.54
N TYR A 60 4.27 -9.66 -4.42
CA TYR A 60 4.92 -8.34 -4.26
C TYR A 60 6.43 -8.45 -4.29
N CYS A 61 7.02 -9.43 -3.62
CA CYS A 61 8.45 -9.67 -3.64
C CYS A 61 8.96 -9.96 -5.05
N GLU A 62 8.27 -10.78 -5.82
CA GLU A 62 8.65 -11.09 -7.20
C GLU A 62 8.51 -9.87 -8.12
N ASN A 63 7.43 -9.11 -8.01
CA ASN A 63 7.26 -7.86 -8.74
C ASN A 63 8.38 -6.85 -8.43
N HIS A 64 8.73 -6.72 -7.15
CA HIS A 64 9.82 -5.87 -6.71
C HIS A 64 11.16 -6.32 -7.30
N ARG A 65 11.47 -7.61 -7.24
CA ARG A 65 12.69 -8.18 -7.81
C ARG A 65 12.81 -7.86 -9.30
N ILE A 66 11.76 -8.16 -10.08
CA ILE A 66 11.72 -7.91 -11.53
C ILE A 66 11.92 -6.41 -11.82
N LEU A 67 11.24 -5.53 -11.07
CA LEU A 67 11.36 -4.09 -11.25
C LEU A 67 12.78 -3.61 -10.95
N VAL A 68 13.35 -4.00 -9.82
CA VAL A 68 14.67 -3.55 -9.37
C VAL A 68 15.76 -4.04 -10.34
N ASP A 69 15.72 -5.32 -10.72
CA ASP A 69 16.67 -5.89 -11.66
C ASP A 69 16.60 -5.18 -13.03
N GLY A 70 15.39 -4.96 -13.55
CA GLY A 70 15.17 -4.23 -14.80
C GLY A 70 15.66 -2.79 -14.74
N MET A 71 15.36 -2.07 -13.67
CA MET A 71 15.80 -0.67 -13.51
C MET A 71 17.32 -0.56 -13.36
N ARG A 72 17.95 -1.49 -12.63
CA ARG A 72 19.41 -1.54 -12.47
C ARG A 72 20.11 -1.83 -13.79
N SER A 73 19.56 -2.70 -14.62
CA SER A 73 20.11 -2.96 -15.96
C SER A 73 20.07 -1.74 -16.88
N LEU A 74 19.18 -0.79 -16.61
CA LEU A 74 19.08 0.50 -17.30
C LEU A 74 19.94 1.61 -16.65
N GLY A 75 20.74 1.29 -15.63
CA GLY A 75 21.63 2.23 -14.96
C GLY A 75 21.02 3.03 -13.81
N PHE A 76 19.79 2.73 -13.41
CA PHE A 76 19.19 3.33 -12.21
C PHE A 76 19.74 2.68 -10.94
N LYS A 77 19.81 3.46 -9.86
CA LYS A 77 20.16 2.98 -8.52
C LYS A 77 18.99 3.14 -7.58
N THR A 78 18.80 2.19 -6.70
CA THR A 78 17.82 2.31 -5.61
C THR A 78 18.30 3.33 -4.58
N LEU A 79 17.37 4.06 -3.99
CA LEU A 79 17.66 5.02 -2.90
C LEU A 79 18.11 4.29 -1.62
N LEU A 80 17.49 3.17 -1.32
CA LEU A 80 17.78 2.37 -0.14
C LEU A 80 18.59 1.12 -0.53
N GLU A 81 19.34 0.61 0.43
CA GLU A 81 20.03 -0.68 0.32
C GLU A 81 19.03 -1.84 0.32
N ASP A 82 19.36 -2.95 -0.32
CA ASP A 82 18.46 -4.10 -0.49
C ASP A 82 17.96 -4.68 0.85
N ALA A 83 18.80 -4.64 1.89
CA ALA A 83 18.47 -5.17 3.20
C ALA A 83 17.32 -4.44 3.91
N ILE A 84 17.04 -3.20 3.52
CA ILE A 84 16.03 -2.34 4.16
C ILE A 84 14.90 -1.88 3.22
N GLN A 85 14.87 -2.40 2.00
CA GLN A 85 13.82 -2.08 1.04
C GLN A 85 12.51 -2.81 1.35
N SER A 86 11.40 -2.09 1.20
CA SER A 86 10.07 -2.70 1.21
C SER A 86 9.74 -3.24 -0.20
N PRO A 87 9.11 -4.41 -0.33
CA PRO A 87 8.67 -4.92 -1.64
C PRO A 87 7.44 -4.18 -2.20
N ILE A 88 6.88 -3.22 -1.47
CA ILE A 88 5.64 -2.52 -1.87
C ILE A 88 5.94 -1.25 -2.67
N ILE A 89 7.01 -0.54 -2.32
CA ILE A 89 7.40 0.71 -2.97
C ILE A 89 8.91 0.81 -3.08
N THR A 90 9.40 1.24 -4.23
CA THR A 90 10.83 1.44 -4.47
C THR A 90 11.08 2.83 -5.01
N SER A 91 12.03 3.53 -4.42
CA SER A 91 12.52 4.82 -4.90
C SER A 91 13.84 4.63 -5.63
N PHE A 92 13.94 5.20 -6.83
CA PHE A 92 15.16 5.18 -7.63
C PHE A 92 15.76 6.59 -7.73
N LEU A 93 17.08 6.65 -7.70
CA LEU A 93 17.82 7.87 -7.99
C LEU A 93 17.81 8.12 -9.51
N TYR A 94 17.91 9.39 -9.92
CA TYR A 94 18.08 9.71 -11.32
C TYR A 94 19.41 9.14 -11.83
N PRO A 95 19.42 8.51 -13.02
CA PRO A 95 20.62 7.80 -13.49
C PRO A 95 21.78 8.73 -13.85
N LYS A 96 21.50 10.01 -14.11
CA LYS A 96 22.49 11.04 -14.46
C LYS A 96 22.01 12.44 -14.16
N ALA A 97 22.93 13.37 -14.02
CA ALA A 97 22.61 14.80 -13.94
C ALA A 97 21.84 15.25 -15.20
N GLY A 98 20.85 16.13 -15.03
CA GLY A 98 20.03 16.62 -16.11
C GLY A 98 19.02 15.60 -16.67
N PHE A 99 18.74 14.55 -15.95
CA PHE A 99 17.69 13.58 -16.34
C PHE A 99 16.33 14.26 -16.46
N ASP A 100 15.71 14.17 -17.65
CA ASP A 100 14.38 14.74 -17.89
C ASP A 100 13.29 13.76 -17.42
N PHE A 101 12.89 13.91 -16.16
CA PHE A 101 11.81 13.12 -15.58
C PHE A 101 10.48 13.29 -16.33
N LYS A 102 10.18 14.49 -16.85
CA LYS A 102 8.90 14.74 -17.54
C LYS A 102 8.79 13.91 -18.82
N SER A 103 9.81 13.93 -19.65
CA SER A 103 9.84 13.11 -20.86
C SER A 103 9.82 11.62 -20.56
N PHE A 104 10.56 11.16 -19.56
CA PHE A 104 10.51 9.78 -19.07
C PHE A 104 9.12 9.37 -18.59
N TYR A 105 8.48 10.22 -17.76
CA TYR A 105 7.10 9.98 -17.30
C TYR A 105 6.11 9.87 -18.46
N MET A 106 6.19 10.78 -19.43
CA MET A 106 5.29 10.75 -20.60
C MET A 106 5.46 9.50 -21.45
N ALA A 107 6.69 9.05 -21.63
CA ALA A 107 7.00 7.81 -22.35
C ALA A 107 6.44 6.57 -21.63
N LEU A 108 6.54 6.50 -20.29
CA LEU A 108 5.93 5.42 -19.50
C LEU A 108 4.40 5.50 -19.53
N LYS A 109 3.84 6.70 -19.38
CA LYS A 109 2.39 6.90 -19.41
C LYS A 109 1.78 6.47 -20.74
N SER A 110 2.42 6.73 -21.87
CA SER A 110 1.96 6.27 -23.20
C SER A 110 1.93 4.74 -23.33
N LYS A 111 2.67 4.03 -22.47
CA LYS A 111 2.67 2.56 -22.37
C LYS A 111 1.77 2.02 -21.27
N GLY A 112 0.96 2.87 -20.62
CA GLY A 112 0.02 2.47 -19.57
C GLY A 112 0.60 2.45 -18.15
N PHE A 113 1.86 2.90 -17.94
CA PHE A 113 2.47 2.95 -16.62
C PHE A 113 2.45 4.35 -16.04
N VAL A 114 2.04 4.47 -14.78
CA VAL A 114 2.05 5.72 -14.02
C VAL A 114 3.05 5.62 -12.88
N ILE A 115 3.96 6.58 -12.84
CA ILE A 115 4.95 6.71 -11.77
C ILE A 115 4.84 8.10 -11.14
N TYR A 116 5.45 8.30 -9.98
CA TYR A 116 5.46 9.58 -9.29
C TYR A 116 6.89 10.05 -9.04
N PRO A 117 7.16 11.36 -9.11
CA PRO A 117 8.42 11.89 -8.61
C PRO A 117 8.50 11.66 -7.11
N GLY A 118 9.68 11.34 -6.61
CA GLY A 118 9.91 11.22 -5.17
C GLY A 118 9.63 12.56 -4.46
N LYS A 119 9.11 12.49 -3.25
CA LYS A 119 8.84 13.68 -2.41
C LYS A 119 10.03 14.07 -1.54
N ILE A 120 11.13 13.38 -1.63
CA ILE A 120 12.37 13.67 -0.89
C ILE A 120 13.07 14.80 -1.66
N SER A 121 12.93 16.02 -1.16
CA SER A 121 13.46 17.21 -1.82
C SER A 121 14.97 17.40 -1.65
N LYS A 122 15.61 16.75 -0.69
CA LYS A 122 17.06 16.67 -0.49
C LYS A 122 17.36 15.40 0.31
N ALA A 123 18.01 14.44 -0.31
CA ALA A 123 18.84 13.50 0.42
C ALA A 123 20.25 14.07 0.34
N ASP A 124 20.61 14.88 1.34
CA ASP A 124 22.00 15.27 1.57
C ASP A 124 22.74 14.10 2.16
#